data_daeea123a0453764e528fbbc26b2e792
#
_entry.id   daeea123a0453764e528fbbc26b2e792
#
_cell.length_a   1.000
_cell.length_b   1.000
_cell.length_c   1.000
_cell.angle_alpha   90.00
_cell.angle_beta   90.00
_cell.angle_gamma   90.00
#
_symmetry.space_group_name_H-M   'P 1'
#
loop_
_entity.id
_entity.type
_entity.pdbx_description
1 polymer ?
#
loop_
_entity_poly.entity_id
_entity_poly.type
_entity_poly.pdbx_seq_one_letter_code
_entity_poly.pdbx_strand_id
1 'polypeptide(L)'
;MRIIFAGTPEFAATALAALIQAGYEVVLVLTQPDRRAGRGMQIHHSAVKQLAIANQIPVYQPERLKDSASHDPITTACQKDGAQLMVVAAYGLILPQAVLDIPPRGCLNIHASLLPRWRGAAPIHRAIEAGDEMTGVTIMQMDAGLDTGAILLTAPVDIAPDETTGSLQEKLATVGGSLLVRALGTLDDLQAIQQPTEGVTYAGKISKTEAHLSWDGSAASLVRKIRAFNPFPGSTFILGGETVKVWRAEVVHDSGSSGRQPGTILAADADGIVVNCGSGALRLLELQKPGARRVSSVDYLRSNSLALG
;
A
#
# COMPACT_ATOMS: atom_id res chain seq x y z
N MET A 1 14.79 3.70 -24.87
CA MET A 1 13.37 4.16 -24.85
C MET A 1 13.23 5.28 -23.85
N ARG A 2 12.55 6.37 -24.21
CA ARG A 2 12.24 7.52 -23.33
C ARG A 2 10.87 7.33 -22.68
N ILE A 3 10.79 7.64 -21.39
CA ILE A 3 9.65 7.27 -20.56
C ILE A 3 9.18 8.51 -19.77
N ILE A 4 7.86 8.66 -19.62
CA ILE A 4 7.23 9.49 -18.61
C ILE A 4 6.94 8.59 -17.40
N PHE A 5 7.22 9.06 -16.19
CA PHE A 5 6.90 8.31 -14.98
C PHE A 5 5.87 9.06 -14.13
N ALA A 6 4.83 8.37 -13.66
CA ALA A 6 3.81 8.93 -12.79
C ALA A 6 3.70 8.13 -11.48
N GLY A 7 4.01 8.76 -10.35
CA GLY A 7 4.00 8.08 -9.05
C GLY A 7 4.16 9.05 -7.88
N THR A 8 3.94 8.57 -6.64
CA THR A 8 4.00 9.46 -5.47
C THR A 8 4.76 8.84 -4.28
N PRO A 9 4.38 7.69 -3.69
CA PRO A 9 5.00 7.14 -2.47
C PRO A 9 6.32 6.41 -2.76
N GLU A 10 6.94 5.90 -1.68
CA GLU A 10 8.17 5.10 -1.73
C GLU A 10 8.06 3.89 -2.68
N PHE A 11 6.91 3.22 -2.73
CA PHE A 11 6.66 2.14 -3.68
C PHE A 11 6.95 2.57 -5.13
N ALA A 12 6.49 3.77 -5.51
CA ALA A 12 6.73 4.32 -6.83
C ALA A 12 8.17 4.81 -7.01
N ALA A 13 8.78 5.38 -5.98
CA ALA A 13 10.17 5.81 -6.03
C ALA A 13 11.14 4.64 -6.26
N THR A 14 10.86 3.48 -5.66
CA THR A 14 11.64 2.24 -5.91
C THR A 14 11.55 1.81 -7.38
N ALA A 15 10.37 1.89 -7.98
CA ALA A 15 10.20 1.57 -9.40
C ALA A 15 10.91 2.58 -10.32
N LEU A 16 10.84 3.88 -9.99
CA LEU A 16 11.58 4.94 -10.70
C LEU A 16 13.09 4.71 -10.60
N ALA A 17 13.60 4.37 -9.43
CA ALA A 17 15.00 4.05 -9.23
C ALA A 17 15.46 2.86 -10.08
N ALA A 18 14.64 1.81 -10.17
CA ALA A 18 14.93 0.65 -11.01
C ALA A 18 15.02 1.01 -12.50
N LEU A 19 14.14 1.90 -13.00
CA LEU A 19 14.21 2.42 -14.38
C LEU A 19 15.51 3.18 -14.63
N ILE A 20 15.88 4.10 -13.73
CA ILE A 20 17.11 4.91 -13.85
C ILE A 20 18.35 4.00 -13.82
N GLN A 21 18.39 3.05 -12.89
CA GLN A 21 19.51 2.09 -12.77
C GLN A 21 19.64 1.18 -14.00
N ALA A 22 18.54 0.84 -14.64
CA ALA A 22 18.52 0.05 -15.87
C ALA A 22 18.85 0.88 -17.13
N GLY A 23 19.14 2.18 -16.99
CA GLY A 23 19.53 3.06 -18.09
C GLY A 23 18.38 3.57 -18.95
N TYR A 24 17.14 3.49 -18.47
CA TYR A 24 16.02 4.14 -19.16
C TYR A 24 16.05 5.65 -18.94
N GLU A 25 15.84 6.42 -20.01
CA GLU A 25 15.77 7.88 -19.95
C GLU A 25 14.36 8.31 -19.54
N VAL A 26 14.22 8.79 -18.29
CA VAL A 26 12.96 9.37 -17.80
C VAL A 26 13.00 10.86 -18.06
N VAL A 27 12.17 11.34 -18.99
CA VAL A 27 12.17 12.75 -19.45
C VAL A 27 11.21 13.64 -18.66
N LEU A 28 10.22 13.07 -18.00
CA LEU A 28 9.25 13.78 -17.16
C LEU A 28 8.75 12.87 -16.03
N VAL A 29 8.66 13.43 -14.85
CA VAL A 29 8.04 12.79 -13.68
C VAL A 29 6.76 13.55 -13.31
N LEU A 30 5.65 12.82 -13.20
CA LEU A 30 4.40 13.30 -12.61
C LEU A 30 4.29 12.81 -11.17
N THR A 31 3.96 13.70 -10.23
CA THR A 31 3.69 13.33 -8.84
C THR A 31 2.64 14.25 -8.24
N GLN A 32 2.05 13.84 -7.13
CA GLN A 32 1.07 14.65 -6.40
C GLN A 32 1.70 15.99 -5.94
N PRO A 33 0.91 17.08 -5.86
CA PRO A 33 1.36 18.34 -5.29
C PRO A 33 1.93 18.15 -3.89
N ASP A 34 2.92 18.98 -3.55
CA ASP A 34 3.48 19.03 -2.21
C ASP A 34 2.40 19.34 -1.18
N ARG A 35 2.44 18.66 -0.06
CA ARG A 35 1.47 18.88 1.02
C ARG A 35 2.19 19.22 2.31
N ARG A 36 1.58 20.11 3.08
CA ARG A 36 2.03 20.36 4.44
C ARG A 36 1.72 19.15 5.31
N ALA A 37 2.72 18.63 6.02
CA ALA A 37 2.56 17.46 6.88
C ALA A 37 3.45 17.57 8.13
N GLY A 38 3.16 16.72 9.12
CA GLY A 38 3.94 16.60 10.34
C GLY A 38 3.75 17.76 11.34
N ARG A 39 4.50 17.68 12.46
CA ARG A 39 4.55 18.76 13.47
C ARG A 39 5.25 19.96 12.84
N GLY A 40 4.58 21.12 12.83
CA GLY A 40 5.10 22.35 12.22
C GLY A 40 4.65 22.59 10.77
N MET A 41 3.78 21.75 10.19
CA MET A 41 3.16 21.97 8.87
C MET A 41 4.19 22.31 7.77
N GLN A 42 5.36 21.66 7.80
CA GLN A 42 6.38 21.84 6.77
C GLN A 42 5.94 21.22 5.44
N ILE A 43 6.41 21.79 4.34
CA ILE A 43 6.18 21.25 3.01
C ILE A 43 7.02 19.99 2.86
N HIS A 44 6.36 18.84 2.60
CA HIS A 44 7.02 17.57 2.32
C HIS A 44 6.89 17.24 0.83
N HIS A 45 8.03 17.02 0.20
CA HIS A 45 8.10 16.49 -1.17
C HIS A 45 7.79 14.99 -1.15
N SER A 46 7.10 14.51 -2.18
CA SER A 46 6.92 13.06 -2.37
C SER A 46 8.27 12.36 -2.57
N ALA A 47 8.36 11.08 -2.24
CA ALA A 47 9.56 10.28 -2.47
C ALA A 47 9.99 10.29 -3.95
N VAL A 48 9.02 10.21 -4.85
CA VAL A 48 9.24 10.31 -6.30
C VAL A 48 9.81 11.68 -6.69
N LYS A 49 9.29 12.79 -6.12
CA LYS A 49 9.83 14.13 -6.39
C LYS A 49 11.27 14.28 -5.91
N GLN A 50 11.57 13.79 -4.71
CA GLN A 50 12.93 13.84 -4.17
C GLN A 50 13.92 13.11 -5.08
N LEU A 51 13.56 11.90 -5.53
CA LEU A 51 14.37 11.11 -6.43
C LEU A 51 14.53 11.78 -7.81
N ALA A 52 13.45 12.36 -8.35
CA ALA A 52 13.49 13.07 -9.64
C ALA A 52 14.43 14.28 -9.58
N ILE A 53 14.35 15.10 -8.52
CA ILE A 53 15.23 16.26 -8.32
C ILE A 53 16.70 15.81 -8.22
N ALA A 54 16.98 14.74 -7.45
CA ALA A 54 18.35 14.21 -7.30
C ALA A 54 18.95 13.72 -8.63
N ASN A 55 18.12 13.32 -9.58
CA ASN A 55 18.53 12.88 -10.92
C ASN A 55 18.28 13.94 -12.01
N GLN A 56 17.96 15.18 -11.66
CA GLN A 56 17.74 16.30 -12.57
C GLN A 56 16.62 16.05 -13.59
N ILE A 57 15.63 15.25 -13.22
CA ILE A 57 14.46 14.95 -14.05
C ILE A 57 13.40 16.02 -13.82
N PRO A 58 12.82 16.62 -14.88
CA PRO A 58 11.72 17.57 -14.78
C PRO A 58 10.53 16.99 -14.02
N VAL A 59 9.92 17.78 -13.12
CA VAL A 59 8.80 17.37 -12.28
C VAL A 59 7.58 18.20 -12.61
N TYR A 60 6.45 17.53 -12.83
CA TYR A 60 5.12 18.12 -13.01
C TYR A 60 4.17 17.67 -11.90
N GLN A 61 3.51 18.62 -11.24
CA GLN A 61 2.64 18.36 -10.10
C GLN A 61 1.22 18.93 -10.34
N PRO A 62 0.43 18.33 -11.24
CA PRO A 62 -0.95 18.78 -11.46
C PRO A 62 -1.83 18.43 -10.26
N GLU A 63 -2.77 19.33 -9.92
CA GLU A 63 -3.81 19.01 -8.94
C GLU A 63 -4.84 18.03 -9.51
N ARG A 64 -5.06 18.07 -10.81
CA ARG A 64 -5.99 17.22 -11.57
C ARG A 64 -5.58 17.18 -13.03
N LEU A 65 -6.06 16.17 -13.75
CA LEU A 65 -5.79 15.95 -15.18
C LEU A 65 -7.09 15.92 -15.99
N LYS A 66 -8.09 16.72 -15.61
CA LYS A 66 -9.37 16.79 -16.32
C LYS A 66 -9.37 17.76 -17.48
N ASP A 67 -8.62 18.86 -17.34
CA ASP A 67 -8.60 19.97 -18.28
C ASP A 67 -7.49 19.74 -19.31
N SER A 68 -7.75 20.00 -20.59
CA SER A 68 -6.78 19.78 -21.68
C SER A 68 -5.45 20.51 -21.47
N ALA A 69 -5.48 21.74 -20.94
CA ALA A 69 -4.27 22.49 -20.62
C ALA A 69 -3.35 21.76 -19.61
N SER A 70 -3.90 20.91 -18.74
CA SER A 70 -3.11 20.09 -17.83
C SER A 70 -2.37 18.96 -18.53
N HIS A 71 -2.69 18.67 -19.80
CA HIS A 71 -2.05 17.63 -20.59
C HIS A 71 -0.81 18.14 -21.36
N ASP A 72 -0.64 19.48 -21.50
CA ASP A 72 0.44 20.08 -22.30
C ASP A 72 1.84 19.60 -21.93
N PRO A 73 2.23 19.47 -20.63
CA PRO A 73 3.54 18.95 -20.27
C PRO A 73 3.76 17.51 -20.71
N ILE A 74 2.71 16.65 -20.66
CA ILE A 74 2.77 15.25 -21.09
C ILE A 74 2.91 15.19 -22.60
N THR A 75 2.09 15.98 -23.32
CA THR A 75 2.14 16.09 -24.78
C THR A 75 3.51 16.60 -25.24
N THR A 76 4.05 17.60 -24.58
CA THR A 76 5.39 18.14 -24.87
C THR A 76 6.47 17.07 -24.67
N ALA A 77 6.42 16.32 -23.57
CA ALA A 77 7.36 15.24 -23.32
C ALA A 77 7.32 14.16 -24.41
N CYS A 78 6.15 13.86 -24.96
CA CYS A 78 6.03 12.92 -26.08
C CYS A 78 6.52 13.51 -27.40
N GLN A 79 6.08 14.75 -27.74
CA GLN A 79 6.33 15.33 -29.06
C GLN A 79 7.74 15.93 -29.23
N LYS A 80 8.27 16.58 -28.18
CA LYS A 80 9.58 17.25 -28.21
C LYS A 80 10.68 16.42 -27.62
N ASP A 81 10.40 15.76 -26.47
CA ASP A 81 11.42 14.99 -25.78
C ASP A 81 11.42 13.51 -26.16
N GLY A 82 10.48 13.08 -27.01
CA GLY A 82 10.43 11.74 -27.60
C GLY A 82 10.04 10.65 -26.63
N ALA A 83 9.26 10.97 -25.58
CA ALA A 83 8.70 9.94 -24.71
C ALA A 83 7.73 9.02 -25.47
N GLN A 84 7.90 7.73 -25.33
CA GLN A 84 7.12 6.73 -26.05
C GLN A 84 6.07 6.04 -25.18
N LEU A 85 6.28 6.03 -23.87
CA LEU A 85 5.50 5.28 -22.91
C LEU A 85 5.36 6.07 -21.61
N MET A 86 4.25 5.93 -20.90
CA MET A 86 4.12 6.35 -19.52
C MET A 86 4.10 5.12 -18.59
N VAL A 87 4.88 5.16 -17.52
CA VAL A 87 4.83 4.17 -16.44
C VAL A 87 4.13 4.81 -15.24
N VAL A 88 3.17 4.11 -14.68
CA VAL A 88 2.35 4.56 -13.54
C VAL A 88 2.53 3.60 -12.37
N ALA A 89 2.79 4.14 -11.18
CA ALA A 89 2.87 3.38 -9.94
C ALA A 89 2.32 4.22 -8.78
N ALA A 90 1.22 3.81 -8.17
CA ALA A 90 0.62 4.47 -7.01
C ALA A 90 0.58 6.01 -7.14
N TYR A 91 0.15 6.52 -8.29
CA TYR A 91 0.16 7.98 -8.60
C TYR A 91 -0.87 8.76 -7.78
N GLY A 92 -2.07 8.17 -7.62
CA GLY A 92 -3.12 8.74 -6.78
C GLY A 92 -4.01 9.79 -7.46
N LEU A 93 -3.84 10.05 -8.76
CA LEU A 93 -4.80 10.77 -9.60
C LEU A 93 -5.38 9.82 -10.65
N ILE A 94 -6.63 10.07 -11.02
CA ILE A 94 -7.26 9.40 -12.16
C ILE A 94 -6.65 9.96 -13.43
N LEU A 95 -6.21 9.08 -14.33
CA LEU A 95 -5.75 9.41 -15.67
C LEU A 95 -6.94 9.26 -16.65
N PRO A 96 -7.48 10.36 -17.21
CA PRO A 96 -8.54 10.27 -18.20
C PRO A 96 -8.04 9.59 -19.48
N GLN A 97 -8.95 9.01 -20.27
CA GLN A 97 -8.61 8.37 -21.56
C GLN A 97 -7.73 9.27 -22.43
N ALA A 98 -8.06 10.57 -22.51
CA ALA A 98 -7.28 11.55 -23.26
C ALA A 98 -5.81 11.68 -22.82
N VAL A 99 -5.49 11.35 -21.56
CA VAL A 99 -4.10 11.30 -21.07
C VAL A 99 -3.47 9.95 -21.37
N LEU A 100 -4.23 8.85 -21.25
CA LEU A 100 -3.75 7.50 -21.56
C LEU A 100 -3.35 7.34 -23.05
N ASP A 101 -3.99 8.10 -23.92
CA ASP A 101 -3.77 8.07 -25.39
C ASP A 101 -2.62 8.98 -25.85
N ILE A 102 -2.02 9.82 -24.96
CA ILE A 102 -0.93 10.73 -25.36
C ILE A 102 0.36 9.97 -25.69
N PRO A 103 0.86 9.04 -24.82
CA PRO A 103 2.08 8.31 -25.13
C PRO A 103 1.83 7.31 -26.28
N PRO A 104 2.68 7.28 -27.32
CA PRO A 104 2.46 6.42 -28.49
C PRO A 104 2.29 4.92 -28.20
N ARG A 105 2.90 4.44 -27.11
CA ARG A 105 2.80 3.05 -26.63
C ARG A 105 1.85 2.91 -25.43
N GLY A 106 1.08 3.96 -25.11
CA GLY A 106 0.13 4.00 -24.00
C GLY A 106 0.78 4.08 -22.62
N CYS A 107 0.09 3.57 -21.63
CA CYS A 107 0.48 3.63 -20.23
C CYS A 107 0.55 2.24 -19.62
N LEU A 108 1.61 1.93 -18.87
CA LEU A 108 1.75 0.70 -18.08
C LEU A 108 1.58 1.03 -16.60
N ASN A 109 0.84 0.19 -15.87
CA ASN A 109 0.72 0.30 -14.43
C ASN A 109 1.44 -0.84 -13.72
N ILE A 110 2.10 -0.50 -12.60
CA ILE A 110 2.64 -1.47 -11.63
C ILE A 110 1.59 -1.62 -10.54
N HIS A 111 0.83 -2.70 -10.58
CA HIS A 111 -0.22 -2.98 -9.61
C HIS A 111 0.24 -3.99 -8.57
N ALA A 112 0.04 -3.67 -7.28
CA ALA A 112 0.55 -4.46 -6.17
C ALA A 112 -0.39 -5.62 -5.76
N SER A 113 -0.88 -6.37 -6.75
CA SER A 113 -1.57 -7.65 -6.57
C SER A 113 -1.44 -8.54 -7.81
N LEU A 114 -1.87 -9.79 -7.70
CA LEU A 114 -2.09 -10.69 -8.84
C LEU A 114 -3.50 -10.44 -9.38
N LEU A 115 -3.62 -9.57 -10.41
CA LEU A 115 -4.89 -9.30 -11.06
C LEU A 115 -5.47 -10.58 -11.72
N PRO A 116 -6.80 -10.75 -11.68
CA PRO A 116 -7.85 -9.76 -11.41
C PRO A 116 -8.21 -9.58 -9.91
N ARG A 117 -7.50 -10.24 -8.99
CA ARG A 117 -7.75 -10.09 -7.55
C ARG A 117 -7.21 -8.75 -7.05
N TRP A 118 -8.00 -8.06 -6.23
CA TRP A 118 -7.65 -6.79 -5.56
C TRP A 118 -7.43 -5.61 -6.51
N ARG A 119 -8.31 -5.40 -7.49
CA ARG A 119 -8.36 -4.14 -8.24
C ARG A 119 -8.64 -2.97 -7.31
N GLY A 120 -7.96 -1.83 -7.47
CA GLY A 120 -8.21 -0.61 -6.71
C GLY A 120 -7.07 -0.15 -5.82
N ALA A 121 -7.40 0.67 -4.81
CA ALA A 121 -6.43 1.56 -4.17
C ALA A 121 -5.56 0.92 -3.06
N ALA A 122 -5.97 -0.23 -2.48
CA ALA A 122 -5.31 -0.79 -1.30
C ALA A 122 -5.10 -2.31 -1.36
N PRO A 123 -4.57 -2.87 -2.48
CA PRO A 123 -4.46 -4.31 -2.68
C PRO A 123 -3.65 -5.00 -1.57
N ILE A 124 -2.54 -4.41 -1.11
CA ILE A 124 -1.65 -4.97 -0.09
C ILE A 124 -2.39 -5.14 1.24
N HIS A 125 -3.09 -4.09 1.69
CA HIS A 125 -3.87 -4.14 2.92
C HIS A 125 -4.93 -5.23 2.87
N ARG A 126 -5.69 -5.30 1.76
CA ARG A 126 -6.80 -6.24 1.62
C ARG A 126 -6.33 -7.68 1.49
N ALA A 127 -5.20 -7.95 0.87
CA ALA A 127 -4.61 -9.29 0.81
C ALA A 127 -4.26 -9.80 2.22
N ILE A 128 -3.58 -9.00 3.05
CA ILE A 128 -3.25 -9.39 4.43
C ILE A 128 -4.52 -9.53 5.30
N GLU A 129 -5.45 -8.57 5.20
CA GLU A 129 -6.70 -8.58 5.98
C GLU A 129 -7.55 -9.81 5.67
N ALA A 130 -7.64 -10.20 4.40
CA ALA A 130 -8.34 -11.39 3.95
C ALA A 130 -7.66 -12.70 4.41
N GLY A 131 -6.36 -12.65 4.67
CA GLY A 131 -5.55 -13.81 5.02
C GLY A 131 -5.06 -14.57 3.81
N ASP A 132 -4.83 -13.88 2.69
CA ASP A 132 -4.19 -14.48 1.53
C ASP A 132 -2.77 -14.94 1.91
N GLU A 133 -2.40 -16.13 1.48
CA GLU A 133 -1.05 -16.70 1.67
C GLU A 133 -0.08 -16.22 0.59
N MET A 134 -0.61 -15.73 -0.54
CA MET A 134 0.14 -15.25 -1.69
C MET A 134 -0.51 -13.99 -2.25
N THR A 135 0.31 -13.07 -2.70
CA THR A 135 -0.03 -11.91 -3.53
C THR A 135 1.00 -11.77 -4.64
N GLY A 136 1.23 -10.58 -5.15
CA GLY A 136 2.28 -10.35 -6.14
C GLY A 136 2.21 -8.97 -6.76
N VAL A 137 2.86 -8.85 -7.89
CA VAL A 137 2.84 -7.64 -8.72
C VAL A 137 2.38 -8.01 -10.13
N THR A 138 1.55 -7.16 -10.69
CA THR A 138 1.12 -7.23 -12.09
C THR A 138 1.58 -5.99 -12.84
N ILE A 139 2.27 -6.17 -13.97
CA ILE A 139 2.45 -5.12 -14.97
C ILE A 139 1.33 -5.26 -15.97
N MET A 140 0.54 -4.20 -16.13
CA MET A 140 -0.61 -4.20 -17.04
C MET A 140 -0.63 -2.97 -17.94
N GLN A 141 -1.22 -3.12 -19.13
CA GLN A 141 -1.59 -2.00 -19.99
C GLN A 141 -2.79 -1.28 -19.36
N MET A 142 -2.74 0.04 -19.22
CA MET A 142 -3.86 0.79 -18.66
C MET A 142 -4.97 1.03 -19.67
N ASP A 143 -6.20 0.99 -19.19
CA ASP A 143 -7.42 1.42 -19.86
C ASP A 143 -8.21 2.39 -18.98
N ALA A 144 -9.40 2.82 -19.41
CA ALA A 144 -10.24 3.73 -18.65
C ALA A 144 -10.89 3.11 -17.40
N GLY A 145 -10.83 1.79 -17.26
CA GLY A 145 -11.40 1.07 -16.11
C GLY A 145 -10.49 1.08 -14.89
N LEU A 146 -11.04 0.66 -13.77
CA LEU A 146 -10.26 0.55 -12.53
C LEU A 146 -9.48 -0.77 -12.54
N ASP A 147 -8.21 -0.70 -12.92
CA ASP A 147 -7.28 -1.82 -13.00
C ASP A 147 -7.81 -3.01 -13.84
N THR A 148 -8.49 -2.69 -14.95
CA THR A 148 -9.13 -3.66 -15.87
C THR A 148 -8.28 -4.03 -17.06
N GLY A 149 -7.23 -3.29 -17.32
CA GLY A 149 -6.40 -3.43 -18.50
C GLY A 149 -5.69 -4.79 -18.62
N ALA A 150 -5.22 -5.09 -19.81
CA ALA A 150 -4.61 -6.38 -20.12
C ALA A 150 -3.28 -6.59 -19.37
N ILE A 151 -3.09 -7.80 -18.86
CA ILE A 151 -1.88 -8.21 -18.13
C ILE A 151 -0.75 -8.45 -19.13
N LEU A 152 0.43 -7.89 -18.83
CA LEU A 152 1.66 -8.15 -19.57
C LEU A 152 2.56 -9.16 -18.85
N LEU A 153 2.83 -8.94 -17.58
CA LEU A 153 3.63 -9.83 -16.74
C LEU A 153 3.08 -9.85 -15.30
N THR A 154 3.30 -10.98 -14.62
CA THR A 154 3.05 -11.12 -13.19
C THR A 154 4.25 -11.70 -12.46
N ALA A 155 4.37 -11.39 -11.18
CA ALA A 155 5.32 -12.02 -10.29
C ALA A 155 4.62 -12.34 -8.95
N PRO A 156 4.43 -13.62 -8.62
CA PRO A 156 3.86 -14.03 -7.34
C PRO A 156 4.84 -13.78 -6.19
N VAL A 157 4.30 -13.49 -5.01
CA VAL A 157 5.04 -13.23 -3.78
C VAL A 157 4.27 -13.81 -2.60
N ASP A 158 4.92 -14.67 -1.81
CA ASP A 158 4.32 -15.24 -0.60
C ASP A 158 4.21 -14.19 0.49
N ILE A 159 3.11 -14.23 1.25
CA ILE A 159 2.84 -13.40 2.42
C ILE A 159 3.23 -14.21 3.66
N ALA A 160 4.28 -13.79 4.35
CA ALA A 160 4.71 -14.45 5.58
C ALA A 160 3.66 -14.30 6.71
N PRO A 161 3.59 -15.25 7.67
CA PRO A 161 2.59 -15.20 8.75
C PRO A 161 2.65 -13.96 9.62
N ASP A 162 3.80 -13.29 9.71
CA ASP A 162 4.03 -12.06 10.48
C ASP A 162 4.13 -10.81 9.59
N GLU A 163 3.97 -10.97 8.27
CA GLU A 163 4.06 -9.87 7.31
C GLU A 163 3.05 -8.75 7.63
N THR A 164 3.52 -7.51 7.62
CA THR A 164 2.68 -6.31 7.72
C THR A 164 2.52 -5.65 6.36
N THR A 165 1.56 -4.74 6.21
CA THR A 165 1.46 -3.94 4.99
C THR A 165 2.75 -3.17 4.69
N GLY A 166 3.44 -2.68 5.72
CA GLY A 166 4.72 -1.97 5.53
C GLY A 166 5.79 -2.87 4.93
N SER A 167 6.08 -4.02 5.55
CA SER A 167 7.11 -4.95 5.06
C SER A 167 6.75 -5.55 3.69
N LEU A 168 5.49 -5.93 3.49
CA LEU A 168 5.05 -6.48 2.20
C LEU A 168 5.11 -5.42 1.08
N GLN A 169 4.82 -4.16 1.39
CA GLN A 169 4.94 -3.05 0.42
C GLN A 169 6.39 -2.86 -0.06
N GLU A 170 7.38 -2.92 0.84
CA GLU A 170 8.79 -2.84 0.49
C GLU A 170 9.23 -4.00 -0.41
N LYS A 171 8.80 -5.22 -0.06
CA LYS A 171 9.05 -6.44 -0.83
C LYS A 171 8.44 -6.35 -2.24
N LEU A 172 7.16 -5.95 -2.33
CA LEU A 172 6.46 -5.80 -3.62
C LEU A 172 7.02 -4.63 -4.45
N ALA A 173 7.51 -3.55 -3.84
CA ALA A 173 8.16 -2.45 -4.55
C ALA A 173 9.43 -2.92 -5.28
N THR A 174 10.26 -3.71 -4.61
CA THR A 174 11.48 -4.28 -5.19
C THR A 174 11.16 -5.24 -6.34
N VAL A 175 10.20 -6.15 -6.13
CA VAL A 175 9.74 -7.09 -7.16
C VAL A 175 9.13 -6.34 -8.34
N GLY A 176 8.31 -5.30 -8.07
CA GLY A 176 7.65 -4.49 -9.09
C GLY A 176 8.63 -3.72 -9.97
N GLY A 177 9.67 -3.12 -9.37
CA GLY A 177 10.73 -2.45 -10.11
C GLY A 177 11.48 -3.40 -11.05
N SER A 178 11.86 -4.58 -10.56
CA SER A 178 12.54 -5.62 -11.35
C SER A 178 11.64 -6.18 -12.45
N LEU A 179 10.37 -6.41 -12.14
CA LEU A 179 9.37 -6.90 -13.10
C LEU A 179 9.12 -5.88 -14.22
N LEU A 180 9.05 -4.58 -13.88
CA LEU A 180 8.91 -3.50 -14.83
C LEU A 180 10.08 -3.46 -15.82
N VAL A 181 11.31 -3.49 -15.32
CA VAL A 181 12.52 -3.48 -16.15
C VAL A 181 12.52 -4.66 -17.11
N ARG A 182 12.13 -5.85 -16.63
CA ARG A 182 11.97 -7.04 -17.48
C ARG A 182 10.88 -6.83 -18.55
N ALA A 183 9.72 -6.31 -18.18
CA ALA A 183 8.63 -6.04 -19.09
C ALA A 183 9.03 -5.06 -20.20
N LEU A 184 9.76 -4.01 -19.86
CA LEU A 184 10.23 -3.02 -20.83
C LEU A 184 11.32 -3.58 -21.76
N GLY A 185 12.17 -4.46 -21.26
CA GLY A 185 13.21 -5.12 -22.06
C GLY A 185 12.69 -6.09 -23.12
N THR A 186 11.46 -6.59 -22.93
CA THR A 186 10.79 -7.56 -23.83
C THR A 186 9.45 -7.04 -24.34
N LEU A 187 9.19 -5.74 -24.25
CA LEU A 187 7.86 -5.16 -24.47
C LEU A 187 7.28 -5.45 -25.85
N ASP A 188 8.12 -5.56 -26.87
CA ASP A 188 7.68 -5.84 -28.24
C ASP A 188 7.30 -7.32 -28.46
N ASP A 189 7.77 -8.21 -27.59
CA ASP A 189 7.50 -9.65 -27.63
C ASP A 189 6.37 -10.07 -26.67
N LEU A 190 5.94 -9.18 -25.76
CA LEU A 190 4.92 -9.48 -24.80
C LEU A 190 3.52 -9.50 -25.41
N GLN A 191 2.77 -10.57 -25.13
CA GLN A 191 1.36 -10.63 -25.44
C GLN A 191 0.54 -10.07 -24.28
N ALA A 192 -0.28 -9.07 -24.57
CA ALA A 192 -1.23 -8.53 -23.61
C ALA A 192 -2.41 -9.51 -23.46
N ILE A 193 -2.58 -10.06 -22.25
CA ILE A 193 -3.61 -11.05 -21.94
C ILE A 193 -4.75 -10.35 -21.21
N GLN A 194 -5.97 -10.44 -21.76
CA GLN A 194 -7.16 -9.90 -21.11
C GLN A 194 -7.38 -10.57 -19.75
N GLN A 195 -7.72 -9.76 -18.75
CA GLN A 195 -7.99 -10.30 -17.42
C GLN A 195 -9.24 -11.21 -17.46
N PRO A 196 -9.22 -12.36 -16.77
CA PRO A 196 -10.42 -13.20 -16.63
C PRO A 196 -11.53 -12.44 -15.87
N THR A 197 -12.77 -12.79 -16.13
CA THR A 197 -13.94 -12.27 -15.42
C THR A 197 -14.14 -12.94 -14.06
N GLU A 198 -13.66 -14.15 -13.91
CA GLU A 198 -13.67 -14.90 -12.67
C GLU A 198 -12.53 -14.44 -11.73
N GLY A 199 -12.77 -14.51 -10.42
CA GLY A 199 -11.77 -14.14 -9.41
C GLY A 199 -11.58 -12.63 -9.22
N VAL A 200 -12.37 -11.80 -9.88
CA VAL A 200 -12.32 -10.34 -9.69
C VAL A 200 -12.74 -9.98 -8.27
N THR A 201 -11.86 -9.27 -7.56
CA THR A 201 -12.18 -8.66 -6.26
C THR A 201 -11.66 -7.23 -6.22
N TYR A 202 -12.19 -6.44 -5.28
CA TYR A 202 -11.87 -5.02 -5.20
C TYR A 202 -11.23 -4.66 -3.86
N ALA A 203 -10.19 -3.84 -3.92
CA ALA A 203 -9.44 -3.31 -2.79
C ALA A 203 -9.77 -1.83 -2.59
N GLY A 204 -10.89 -1.55 -1.93
CA GLY A 204 -11.30 -0.19 -1.59
C GLY A 204 -10.26 0.51 -0.72
N LYS A 205 -10.19 1.84 -0.88
CA LYS A 205 -9.28 2.70 -0.10
C LYS A 205 -9.51 2.51 1.40
N ILE A 206 -8.44 2.37 2.16
CA ILE A 206 -8.49 2.25 3.62
C ILE A 206 -8.89 3.59 4.24
N SER A 207 -9.91 3.56 5.10
CA SER A 207 -10.34 4.69 5.90
C SER A 207 -9.81 4.59 7.34
N LYS A 208 -9.65 5.74 8.00
CA LYS A 208 -9.27 5.76 9.42
C LYS A 208 -10.34 5.16 10.33
N THR A 209 -11.59 5.18 9.91
CA THR A 209 -12.72 4.62 10.67
C THR A 209 -12.68 3.10 10.73
N GLU A 210 -12.08 2.45 9.73
CA GLU A 210 -11.86 1.00 9.75
C GLU A 210 -10.83 0.55 10.79
N ALA A 211 -10.01 1.47 11.32
CA ALA A 211 -8.92 1.14 12.23
C ALA A 211 -9.41 0.57 13.58
N HIS A 212 -10.64 0.86 13.97
CA HIS A 212 -11.17 0.36 15.24
C HIS A 212 -11.37 -1.16 15.21
N LEU A 213 -10.87 -1.84 16.25
CA LEU A 213 -11.06 -3.27 16.43
C LEU A 213 -12.40 -3.53 17.12
N SER A 214 -13.26 -4.37 16.53
CA SER A 214 -14.39 -4.97 17.23
C SER A 214 -13.93 -6.32 17.79
N TRP A 215 -13.96 -6.46 19.10
CA TRP A 215 -13.58 -7.70 19.77
C TRP A 215 -14.53 -8.86 19.48
N ASP A 216 -15.70 -8.63 18.87
CA ASP A 216 -16.62 -9.67 18.42
C ASP A 216 -16.05 -10.51 17.28
N GLY A 217 -15.01 -10.03 16.61
CA GLY A 217 -14.27 -10.78 15.60
C GLY A 217 -13.48 -11.96 16.18
N SER A 218 -13.08 -12.88 15.33
CA SER A 218 -12.16 -13.96 15.75
C SER A 218 -10.74 -13.42 15.99
N ALA A 219 -10.00 -14.01 16.91
CA ALA A 219 -8.60 -13.66 17.16
C ALA A 219 -7.77 -13.70 15.86
N ALA A 220 -8.00 -14.71 15.01
CA ALA A 220 -7.33 -14.83 13.71
C ALA A 220 -7.65 -13.67 12.75
N SER A 221 -8.88 -13.20 12.69
CA SER A 221 -9.25 -12.05 11.84
C SER A 221 -8.68 -10.74 12.37
N LEU A 222 -8.68 -10.57 13.71
CA LEU A 222 -8.17 -9.36 14.34
C LEU A 222 -6.65 -9.23 14.22
N VAL A 223 -5.89 -10.32 14.36
CA VAL A 223 -4.44 -10.28 14.15
C VAL A 223 -4.09 -9.94 12.69
N ARG A 224 -4.84 -10.48 11.72
CA ARG A 224 -4.68 -10.08 10.32
C ARG A 224 -4.95 -8.59 10.11
N LYS A 225 -6.02 -8.06 10.69
CA LYS A 225 -6.35 -6.63 10.61
C LYS A 225 -5.26 -5.75 11.23
N ILE A 226 -4.69 -6.14 12.38
CA ILE A 226 -3.58 -5.44 13.01
C ILE A 226 -2.37 -5.36 12.06
N ARG A 227 -2.01 -6.47 11.42
CA ARG A 227 -0.92 -6.54 10.43
C ARG A 227 -1.24 -5.74 9.17
N ALA A 228 -2.45 -5.88 8.63
CA ALA A 228 -2.91 -5.16 7.46
C ALA A 228 -2.88 -3.64 7.66
N PHE A 229 -3.13 -3.16 8.86
CA PHE A 229 -3.18 -1.73 9.16
C PHE A 229 -1.87 -1.17 9.76
N ASN A 230 -0.81 -1.92 9.74
CA ASN A 230 0.53 -1.49 10.15
C ASN A 230 1.40 -1.18 8.92
N PRO A 231 1.89 0.05 8.70
CA PRO A 231 1.94 1.18 9.61
C PRO A 231 0.74 2.16 9.55
N PHE A 232 -0.18 2.00 8.61
CA PHE A 232 -1.30 2.93 8.42
C PHE A 232 -2.62 2.17 8.20
N PRO A 233 -3.71 2.61 8.84
CA PRO A 233 -3.83 3.74 9.79
C PRO A 233 -3.39 3.41 11.23
N GLY A 234 -3.07 2.16 11.52
CA GLY A 234 -2.83 1.58 12.84
C GLY A 234 -4.14 1.18 13.51
N SER A 235 -4.27 -0.10 13.89
CA SER A 235 -5.47 -0.59 14.56
C SER A 235 -5.64 0.01 15.95
N THR A 236 -6.87 0.36 16.33
CA THR A 236 -7.18 1.05 17.60
C THR A 236 -8.22 0.30 18.39
N PHE A 237 -8.18 0.46 19.70
CA PHE A 237 -9.21 -0.02 20.63
C PHE A 237 -9.23 0.86 21.87
N ILE A 238 -10.22 0.68 22.75
CA ILE A 238 -10.31 1.39 24.02
C ILE A 238 -9.67 0.54 25.11
N LEU A 239 -8.69 1.09 25.81
CA LEU A 239 -8.01 0.48 26.94
C LEU A 239 -7.93 1.47 28.09
N GLY A 240 -8.51 1.14 29.25
CA GLY A 240 -8.54 2.05 30.39
C GLY A 240 -9.22 3.40 30.11
N GLY A 241 -10.21 3.43 29.20
CA GLY A 241 -10.92 4.66 28.80
C GLY A 241 -10.18 5.52 27.74
N GLU A 242 -8.99 5.14 27.31
CA GLU A 242 -8.22 5.83 26.28
C GLU A 242 -8.20 5.06 24.95
N THR A 243 -8.16 5.76 23.81
CA THR A 243 -7.92 5.14 22.51
C THR A 243 -6.45 4.80 22.37
N VAL A 244 -6.12 3.51 22.32
CA VAL A 244 -4.75 3.00 22.19
C VAL A 244 -4.60 2.33 20.84
N LYS A 245 -3.45 2.47 20.18
CA LYS A 245 -3.10 1.68 19.00
C LYS A 245 -2.42 0.40 19.40
N VAL A 246 -2.73 -0.67 18.69
CA VAL A 246 -1.99 -1.93 18.74
C VAL A 246 -1.27 -2.14 17.40
N TRP A 247 0.02 -2.48 17.50
CA TRP A 247 0.91 -2.64 16.36
C TRP A 247 1.33 -4.08 16.12
N ARG A 248 1.36 -4.88 17.20
CA ARG A 248 1.69 -6.29 17.16
C ARG A 248 0.84 -7.07 18.15
N ALA A 249 0.31 -8.20 17.71
CA ALA A 249 -0.45 -9.13 18.51
C ALA A 249 -0.27 -10.55 17.96
N GLU A 250 -0.58 -11.55 18.78
CA GLU A 250 -0.58 -12.96 18.40
C GLU A 250 -1.83 -13.67 18.91
N VAL A 251 -2.21 -14.75 18.26
CA VAL A 251 -3.34 -15.59 18.68
C VAL A 251 -2.90 -16.45 19.87
N VAL A 252 -3.73 -16.50 20.90
CA VAL A 252 -3.55 -17.40 22.04
C VAL A 252 -4.48 -18.59 21.85
N HIS A 253 -3.88 -19.78 21.72
CA HIS A 253 -4.62 -21.01 21.42
C HIS A 253 -5.33 -21.61 22.64
N ASP A 254 -4.82 -21.39 23.84
CA ASP A 254 -5.34 -22.00 25.08
C ASP A 254 -5.66 -20.89 26.10
N SER A 255 -6.73 -20.14 25.85
CA SER A 255 -6.99 -18.87 26.55
C SER A 255 -7.92 -18.99 27.76
N GLY A 256 -8.53 -20.14 28.02
CA GLY A 256 -9.57 -20.29 29.07
C GLY A 256 -10.75 -19.32 28.88
N SER A 257 -10.99 -18.88 27.64
CA SER A 257 -11.90 -17.80 27.28
C SER A 257 -13.39 -18.16 27.27
N SER A 258 -13.72 -19.43 27.56
CA SER A 258 -15.10 -19.95 27.47
C SER A 258 -16.06 -19.14 28.34
N GLY A 259 -17.06 -18.51 27.73
CA GLY A 259 -18.15 -17.80 28.41
C GLY A 259 -17.86 -16.35 28.81
N ARG A 260 -16.69 -15.80 28.53
CA ARG A 260 -16.40 -14.37 28.81
C ARG A 260 -16.79 -13.49 27.64
N GLN A 261 -17.18 -12.25 27.92
CA GLN A 261 -17.54 -11.28 26.87
C GLN A 261 -16.34 -10.88 26.01
N PRO A 262 -16.51 -10.68 24.69
CA PRO A 262 -15.47 -10.09 23.85
C PRO A 262 -14.99 -8.74 24.40
N GLY A 263 -13.67 -8.50 24.35
CA GLY A 263 -13.03 -7.31 24.91
C GLY A 263 -12.64 -7.41 26.37
N THR A 264 -13.00 -8.49 27.08
CA THR A 264 -12.56 -8.74 28.46
C THR A 264 -11.05 -9.00 28.49
N ILE A 265 -10.33 -8.34 29.43
CA ILE A 265 -8.91 -8.60 29.68
C ILE A 265 -8.81 -9.88 30.52
N LEU A 266 -8.21 -10.92 29.95
CA LEU A 266 -8.03 -12.23 30.58
C LEU A 266 -6.76 -12.28 31.43
N ALA A 267 -5.70 -11.65 30.97
CA ALA A 267 -4.41 -11.55 31.65
C ALA A 267 -3.70 -10.26 31.29
N ALA A 268 -2.90 -9.75 32.23
CA ALA A 268 -2.03 -8.59 32.04
C ALA A 268 -0.75 -8.82 32.87
N ASP A 269 0.27 -9.38 32.26
CA ASP A 269 1.47 -9.92 32.93
C ASP A 269 2.76 -9.63 32.13
N ALA A 270 3.83 -10.34 32.48
CA ALA A 270 5.13 -10.20 31.83
C ALA A 270 5.14 -10.63 30.35
N ASP A 271 4.15 -11.39 29.90
CA ASP A 271 4.02 -11.88 28.51
C ASP A 271 3.15 -10.95 27.65
N GLY A 272 2.45 -9.99 28.27
CA GLY A 272 1.61 -9.01 27.58
C GLY A 272 0.19 -8.93 28.11
N ILE A 273 -0.71 -8.36 27.31
CA ILE A 273 -2.12 -8.19 27.63
C ILE A 273 -2.94 -9.15 26.78
N VAL A 274 -3.64 -10.07 27.43
CA VAL A 274 -4.52 -11.03 26.73
C VAL A 274 -5.95 -10.55 26.78
N VAL A 275 -6.57 -10.42 25.60
CA VAL A 275 -7.95 -9.92 25.43
C VAL A 275 -8.80 -11.01 24.79
N ASN A 276 -9.98 -11.27 25.37
CA ASN A 276 -10.96 -12.19 24.82
C ASN A 276 -11.55 -11.66 23.53
N CYS A 277 -11.70 -12.52 22.54
CA CYS A 277 -12.32 -12.23 21.24
C CYS A 277 -13.64 -13.01 21.09
N GLY A 278 -14.42 -12.71 20.05
CA GLY A 278 -15.61 -13.48 19.74
C GLY A 278 -15.32 -14.98 19.51
N SER A 279 -14.09 -15.30 19.06
CA SER A 279 -13.54 -16.64 19.03
C SER A 279 -12.04 -16.60 19.27
N GLY A 280 -11.57 -17.31 20.33
CA GLY A 280 -10.19 -17.28 20.78
C GLY A 280 -9.81 -16.01 21.53
N ALA A 281 -8.53 -15.78 21.74
CA ALA A 281 -8.01 -14.59 22.39
C ALA A 281 -6.77 -14.05 21.68
N LEU A 282 -6.51 -12.76 21.84
CA LEU A 282 -5.31 -12.10 21.37
C LEU A 282 -4.41 -11.69 22.51
N ARG A 283 -3.11 -11.99 22.39
CA ARG A 283 -2.07 -11.37 23.19
C ARG A 283 -1.57 -10.11 22.44
N LEU A 284 -1.72 -8.95 23.08
CA LEU A 284 -1.22 -7.69 22.57
C LEU A 284 0.24 -7.54 23.00
N LEU A 285 1.13 -7.26 22.04
CA LEU A 285 2.57 -7.26 22.26
C LEU A 285 3.18 -5.86 22.16
N GLU A 286 2.66 -4.99 21.29
CA GLU A 286 3.16 -3.64 21.08
C GLU A 286 2.01 -2.64 21.01
N LEU A 287 2.06 -1.61 21.83
CA LEU A 287 1.00 -0.61 22.01
C LEU A 287 1.53 0.81 21.83
N GLN A 288 0.60 1.75 21.59
CA GLN A 288 0.92 3.17 21.50
C GLN A 288 -0.24 4.03 21.99
N LYS A 289 -0.01 4.84 23.01
CA LYS A 289 -0.93 5.91 23.44
C LYS A 289 -0.90 7.08 22.45
N PRO A 290 -1.97 7.90 22.41
CA PRO A 290 -1.99 9.13 21.62
C PRO A 290 -0.79 10.02 21.95
N GLY A 291 -0.07 10.46 20.91
CA GLY A 291 1.10 11.34 21.06
C GLY A 291 2.37 10.71 21.63
N ALA A 292 2.33 9.45 22.07
CA ALA A 292 3.48 8.74 22.63
C ALA A 292 4.23 7.92 21.55
N ARG A 293 5.37 7.33 21.94
CA ARG A 293 6.08 6.32 21.15
C ARG A 293 5.43 4.94 21.30
N ARG A 294 5.72 4.03 20.37
CA ARG A 294 5.40 2.60 20.50
C ARG A 294 6.20 2.01 21.66
N VAL A 295 5.57 1.16 22.44
CA VAL A 295 6.17 0.46 23.58
C VAL A 295 5.69 -0.98 23.64
N SER A 296 6.45 -1.87 24.28
CA SER A 296 5.97 -3.22 24.58
C SER A 296 4.76 -3.16 25.51
N SER A 297 3.90 -4.18 25.47
CA SER A 297 2.79 -4.28 26.42
C SER A 297 3.28 -4.36 27.89
N VAL A 298 4.44 -4.94 28.11
CA VAL A 298 5.08 -5.00 29.43
C VAL A 298 5.44 -3.61 29.94
N ASP A 299 6.07 -2.78 29.09
CA ASP A 299 6.39 -1.39 29.45
C ASP A 299 5.13 -0.54 29.63
N TYR A 300 4.09 -0.81 28.83
CA TYR A 300 2.78 -0.18 29.00
C TYR A 300 2.21 -0.47 30.39
N LEU A 301 2.24 -1.73 30.85
CA LEU A 301 1.73 -2.17 32.15
C LEU A 301 2.50 -1.59 33.35
N ARG A 302 3.81 -1.34 33.20
CA ARG A 302 4.59 -0.67 34.30
C ARG A 302 4.06 0.71 34.64
N SER A 303 3.42 1.38 33.68
CA SER A 303 2.90 2.76 33.89
C SER A 303 1.38 2.83 33.95
N ASN A 304 0.67 1.70 33.84
CA ASN A 304 -0.79 1.65 33.74
C ASN A 304 -1.33 0.38 34.42
N SER A 305 -2.10 0.57 35.49
CA SER A 305 -2.84 -0.55 36.09
C SER A 305 -4.09 -0.85 35.25
N LEU A 306 -4.31 -2.12 34.91
CA LEU A 306 -5.50 -2.58 34.22
C LEU A 306 -6.34 -3.44 35.18
N ALA A 307 -7.65 -3.24 35.16
CA ALA A 307 -8.58 -4.16 35.80
C ALA A 307 -8.71 -5.44 34.99
N LEU A 308 -8.55 -6.58 35.59
CA LEU A 308 -8.90 -7.89 35.04
C LEU A 308 -10.40 -8.08 35.15
N GLY A 309 -11.04 -8.59 34.09
CA GLY A 309 -12.48 -8.82 34.02
C GLY A 309 -12.92 -10.23 34.35
#